data_b34cc93cce69cfea8fb6eb1dca8386e3
#
_entry.id   b34cc93cce69cfea8fb6eb1dca8386e3
#
_cell.length_a   1.000
_cell.length_b   1.000
_cell.length_c   1.000
_cell.angle_alpha   90.00
_cell.angle_beta   90.00
_cell.angle_gamma   90.00
#
_symmetry.space_group_name_H-M   'P 1'
#
loop_
_entity.id
_entity.type
_entity.pdbx_description
1 polymer ?
#
loop_
_entity_poly.entity_id
_entity_poly.type
_entity_poly.pdbx_seq_one_letter_code
_entity_poly.pdbx_strand_id
1 'polypeptide(L)'
;MRKFEVPTREQVAPAAQAIFDGVKQKIGMVPNIYATIGYSANALDSYLAFQGAQAKGSFNAKEREAVALAVAQANGCSYCQAAHTAIGKMNGFSEEETLNLRAGKSENERLNAIVALARELTLKHGRPSSETVENFFAQGFDNAALIDLVLLVADNTVTNYVNNVTEIALDFPVVKPLEEAVEA
;
A
#
# COMPACT_ATOMS: atom_id res chain seq x y z
N MET A 1 25.83 -2.64 2.70
CA MET A 1 24.59 -3.42 2.83
C MET A 1 24.58 -4.51 1.75
N ARG A 2 24.03 -5.71 2.02
CA ARG A 2 23.91 -6.77 0.98
C ARG A 2 22.92 -6.26 -0.07
N LYS A 3 23.30 -6.24 -1.35
CA LYS A 3 22.38 -5.88 -2.44
C LYS A 3 21.39 -7.01 -2.62
N PHE A 4 20.10 -6.71 -2.55
CA PHE A 4 19.05 -7.64 -2.90
C PHE A 4 18.82 -7.59 -4.42
N GLU A 5 18.69 -8.77 -5.01
CA GLU A 5 18.29 -8.91 -6.40
C GLU A 5 16.85 -9.46 -6.43
N VAL A 6 16.07 -9.02 -7.39
CA VAL A 6 14.74 -9.59 -7.60
C VAL A 6 14.93 -10.98 -8.19
N PRO A 7 14.46 -12.05 -7.54
CA PRO A 7 14.71 -13.40 -8.05
C PRO A 7 13.88 -13.70 -9.28
N THR A 8 14.47 -14.45 -10.22
CA THR A 8 13.69 -15.05 -11.30
C THR A 8 12.86 -16.21 -10.76
N ARG A 9 11.89 -16.68 -11.57
CA ARG A 9 11.07 -17.83 -11.21
C ARG A 9 11.92 -19.08 -10.88
N GLU A 10 12.98 -19.32 -11.62
CA GLU A 10 13.87 -20.49 -11.49
C GLU A 10 14.77 -20.42 -10.23
N GLN A 11 14.95 -19.23 -9.67
CA GLN A 11 15.78 -19.00 -8.49
C GLN A 11 15.03 -19.20 -7.16
N VAL A 12 13.73 -19.40 -7.21
CA VAL A 12 12.91 -19.63 -6.01
C VAL A 12 12.45 -21.08 -5.90
N ALA A 13 12.04 -21.50 -4.70
CA ALA A 13 11.55 -22.84 -4.43
C ALA A 13 10.31 -23.18 -5.28
N PRO A 14 10.08 -24.47 -5.64
CA PRO A 14 8.92 -24.88 -6.45
C PRO A 14 7.57 -24.38 -5.94
N ALA A 15 7.40 -24.33 -4.62
CA ALA A 15 6.17 -23.77 -4.03
C ALA A 15 5.97 -22.28 -4.36
N ALA A 16 7.04 -21.46 -4.33
CA ALA A 16 6.97 -20.06 -4.73
C ALA A 16 6.75 -19.91 -6.25
N GLN A 17 7.32 -20.80 -7.08
CA GLN A 17 7.10 -20.80 -8.53
C GLN A 17 5.62 -20.98 -8.86
N ALA A 18 4.92 -21.90 -8.20
CA ALA A 18 3.49 -22.10 -8.38
C ALA A 18 2.68 -20.86 -8.02
N ILE A 19 3.07 -20.14 -6.95
CA ILE A 19 2.42 -18.87 -6.57
C ILE A 19 2.68 -17.81 -7.64
N PHE A 20 3.91 -17.68 -8.15
CA PHE A 20 4.24 -16.74 -9.24
C PHE A 20 3.41 -16.99 -10.49
N ASP A 21 3.23 -18.25 -10.88
CA ASP A 21 2.41 -18.62 -12.03
C ASP A 21 0.96 -18.18 -11.84
N GLY A 22 0.41 -18.37 -10.62
CA GLY A 22 -0.94 -17.93 -10.28
C GLY A 22 -1.08 -16.38 -10.27
N VAL A 23 -0.11 -15.67 -9.74
CA VAL A 23 -0.07 -14.19 -9.76
C VAL A 23 -0.02 -13.68 -11.20
N LYS A 24 0.91 -14.23 -12.01
CA LYS A 24 1.05 -13.85 -13.43
C LYS A 24 -0.22 -14.09 -14.22
N GLN A 25 -0.93 -15.18 -13.96
CA GLN A 25 -2.21 -15.47 -14.61
C GLN A 25 -3.28 -14.43 -14.26
N LYS A 26 -3.31 -13.93 -13.02
CA LYS A 26 -4.32 -12.97 -12.55
C LYS A 26 -4.09 -11.55 -12.99
N ILE A 27 -2.84 -11.07 -12.96
CA ILE A 27 -2.49 -9.66 -13.17
C ILE A 27 -1.51 -9.42 -14.32
N GLY A 28 -1.14 -10.47 -15.08
CA GLY A 28 -0.30 -10.36 -16.27
C GLY A 28 1.21 -10.36 -16.01
N MET A 29 1.64 -10.10 -14.81
CA MET A 29 3.05 -10.05 -14.39
C MET A 29 3.21 -10.53 -12.95
N VAL A 30 4.45 -10.76 -12.52
CA VAL A 30 4.81 -10.92 -11.10
C VAL A 30 5.51 -9.63 -10.69
N PRO A 31 4.90 -8.74 -9.92
CA PRO A 31 5.56 -7.53 -9.43
C PRO A 31 6.84 -7.85 -8.67
N ASN A 32 7.86 -7.02 -8.83
CA ASN A 32 9.15 -7.23 -8.19
C ASN A 32 9.05 -7.39 -6.67
N ILE A 33 8.10 -6.70 -6.03
CA ILE A 33 7.85 -6.84 -4.59
C ILE A 33 7.38 -8.26 -4.24
N TYR A 34 6.49 -8.85 -5.03
CA TYR A 34 6.01 -10.22 -4.80
C TYR A 34 7.09 -11.25 -5.12
N ALA A 35 7.88 -11.01 -6.19
CA ALA A 35 9.01 -11.86 -6.49
C ALA A 35 10.00 -11.86 -5.31
N THR A 36 10.27 -10.71 -4.72
CA THR A 36 11.18 -10.56 -3.57
C THR A 36 10.63 -11.25 -2.32
N ILE A 37 9.35 -11.09 -1.98
CA ILE A 37 8.72 -11.84 -0.88
C ILE A 37 8.79 -13.34 -1.15
N GLY A 38 8.75 -13.76 -2.41
CA GLY A 38 8.81 -15.15 -2.88
C GLY A 38 10.14 -15.87 -2.61
N TYR A 39 11.18 -15.20 -2.11
CA TYR A 39 12.31 -15.90 -1.48
C TYR A 39 11.85 -16.84 -0.37
N SER A 40 10.72 -16.51 0.29
CA SER A 40 9.99 -17.40 1.18
C SER A 40 8.60 -17.67 0.61
N ALA A 41 8.37 -18.89 0.13
CA ALA A 41 7.06 -19.29 -0.39
C ALA A 41 5.95 -19.12 0.66
N ASN A 42 6.23 -19.46 1.93
CA ASN A 42 5.30 -19.30 3.03
C ASN A 42 4.96 -17.81 3.29
N ALA A 43 5.95 -16.92 3.23
CA ALA A 43 5.72 -15.49 3.41
C ALA A 43 4.84 -14.93 2.28
N LEU A 44 5.10 -15.31 1.03
CA LEU A 44 4.32 -14.85 -0.11
C LEU A 44 2.88 -15.37 -0.07
N ASP A 45 2.68 -16.65 0.23
CA ASP A 45 1.36 -17.25 0.35
C ASP A 45 0.52 -16.58 1.45
N SER A 46 1.11 -16.43 2.64
CA SER A 46 0.47 -15.78 3.78
C SER A 46 0.13 -14.31 3.49
N TYR A 47 1.05 -13.58 2.85
CA TYR A 47 0.83 -12.20 2.48
C TYR A 47 -0.31 -12.05 1.46
N LEU A 48 -0.31 -12.85 0.39
CA LEU A 48 -1.36 -12.78 -0.63
C LEU A 48 -2.74 -13.19 -0.09
N ALA A 49 -2.78 -14.16 0.84
CA ALA A 49 -4.02 -14.52 1.52
C ALA A 49 -4.55 -13.35 2.39
N PHE A 50 -3.67 -12.70 3.16
CA PHE A 50 -4.01 -11.53 3.97
C PHE A 50 -4.48 -10.37 3.11
N GLN A 51 -3.72 -9.99 2.08
CA GLN A 51 -4.09 -8.93 1.13
C GLN A 51 -5.44 -9.23 0.43
N GLY A 52 -5.62 -10.48 -0.03
CA GLY A 52 -6.86 -10.89 -0.69
C GLY A 52 -8.11 -10.80 0.21
N ALA A 53 -7.94 -10.96 1.52
CA ALA A 53 -9.03 -10.82 2.48
C ALA A 53 -9.53 -9.38 2.59
N GLN A 54 -8.64 -8.37 2.41
CA GLN A 54 -9.01 -6.95 2.49
C GLN A 54 -10.05 -6.54 1.43
N ALA A 55 -10.13 -7.24 0.31
CA ALA A 55 -11.14 -6.98 -0.72
C ALA A 55 -12.59 -7.22 -0.27
N LYS A 56 -12.78 -7.92 0.86
CA LYS A 56 -14.10 -8.23 1.45
C LYS A 56 -14.47 -7.29 2.61
N GLY A 57 -13.55 -6.39 2.98
CA GLY A 57 -13.76 -5.43 4.07
C GLY A 57 -14.59 -4.21 3.65
N SER A 58 -14.60 -3.22 4.51
CA SER A 58 -15.46 -2.02 4.45
C SER A 58 -15.11 -1.04 3.31
N PHE A 59 -13.93 -1.20 2.67
CA PHE A 59 -13.42 -0.24 1.69
C PHE A 59 -13.45 -0.81 0.28
N ASN A 60 -13.95 -0.01 -0.67
CA ASN A 60 -13.90 -0.34 -2.10
C ASN A 60 -12.46 -0.26 -2.66
N ALA A 61 -12.26 -0.70 -3.91
CA ALA A 61 -10.94 -0.73 -4.53
C ALA A 61 -10.27 0.66 -4.59
N LYS A 62 -11.04 1.71 -4.91
CA LYS A 62 -10.54 3.08 -4.98
C LYS A 62 -10.11 3.60 -3.60
N GLU A 63 -10.89 3.35 -2.56
CA GLU A 63 -10.57 3.72 -1.18
C GLU A 63 -9.31 2.97 -0.67
N ARG A 64 -9.15 1.68 -1.01
CA ARG A 64 -7.96 0.92 -0.65
C ARG A 64 -6.69 1.48 -1.30
N GLU A 65 -6.75 1.89 -2.58
CA GLU A 65 -5.61 2.53 -3.23
C GLU A 65 -5.26 3.88 -2.60
N ALA A 66 -6.26 4.65 -2.16
CA ALA A 66 -6.03 5.90 -1.44
C ALA A 66 -5.28 5.67 -0.12
N VAL A 67 -5.70 4.64 0.66
CA VAL A 67 -4.97 4.22 1.87
C VAL A 67 -3.54 3.82 1.54
N ALA A 68 -3.35 3.01 0.50
CA ALA A 68 -2.03 2.54 0.08
C ALA A 68 -1.08 3.69 -0.28
N LEU A 69 -1.59 4.72 -0.99
CA LEU A 69 -0.83 5.93 -1.33
C LEU A 69 -0.38 6.71 -0.08
N ALA A 70 -1.31 6.93 0.87
CA ALA A 70 -1.02 7.64 2.12
C ALA A 70 0.02 6.88 2.97
N VAL A 71 -0.13 5.56 3.11
CA VAL A 71 0.76 4.69 3.88
C VAL A 71 2.14 4.59 3.21
N ALA A 72 2.20 4.42 1.88
CA ALA A 72 3.45 4.35 1.13
C ALA A 72 4.28 5.63 1.27
N GLN A 73 3.63 6.80 1.25
CA GLN A 73 4.31 8.08 1.46
C GLN A 73 4.79 8.22 2.91
N ALA A 74 3.94 7.89 3.89
CA ALA A 74 4.28 7.98 5.31
C ALA A 74 5.46 7.06 5.70
N ASN A 75 5.58 5.90 5.06
CA ASN A 75 6.68 4.95 5.25
C ASN A 75 7.90 5.20 4.34
N GLY A 76 7.86 6.20 3.45
CA GLY A 76 8.95 6.51 2.52
C GLY A 76 9.23 5.41 1.47
N CYS A 77 8.23 4.59 1.12
CA CYS A 77 8.40 3.49 0.15
C CYS A 77 8.27 4.00 -1.29
N SER A 78 9.38 4.28 -1.97
CA SER A 78 9.38 4.76 -3.35
C SER A 78 8.74 3.77 -4.34
N TYR A 79 8.99 2.48 -4.18
CA TYR A 79 8.36 1.42 -4.97
C TYR A 79 6.84 1.43 -4.82
N CYS A 80 6.36 1.48 -3.58
CA CYS A 80 4.94 1.43 -3.29
C CYS A 80 4.21 2.71 -3.76
N GLN A 81 4.86 3.87 -3.64
CA GLN A 81 4.34 5.11 -4.22
C GLN A 81 4.16 4.99 -5.74
N ALA A 82 5.14 4.42 -6.46
CA ALA A 82 5.07 4.21 -7.89
C ALA A 82 3.95 3.23 -8.28
N ALA A 83 3.90 2.07 -7.63
CA ALA A 83 2.91 1.03 -7.88
C ALA A 83 1.49 1.54 -7.63
N HIS A 84 1.22 2.10 -6.44
CA HIS A 84 -0.12 2.57 -6.08
C HIS A 84 -0.55 3.84 -6.81
N THR A 85 0.38 4.67 -7.30
CA THR A 85 0.04 5.76 -8.23
C THR A 85 -0.46 5.20 -9.57
N ALA A 86 0.23 4.18 -10.11
CA ALA A 86 -0.21 3.56 -11.36
C ALA A 86 -1.58 2.87 -11.22
N ILE A 87 -1.74 2.07 -10.15
CA ILE A 87 -3.00 1.34 -9.87
C ILE A 87 -4.13 2.32 -9.52
N GLY A 88 -3.84 3.37 -8.75
CA GLY A 88 -4.79 4.42 -8.40
C GLY A 88 -5.35 5.14 -9.62
N LYS A 89 -4.50 5.44 -10.60
CA LYS A 89 -4.94 5.98 -11.90
C LYS A 89 -5.85 5.02 -12.66
N MET A 90 -5.56 3.73 -12.63
CA MET A 90 -6.43 2.70 -13.23
C MET A 90 -7.78 2.62 -12.50
N ASN A 91 -7.85 2.97 -11.22
CA ASN A 91 -9.07 3.10 -10.44
C ASN A 91 -9.73 4.49 -10.55
N GLY A 92 -9.26 5.35 -11.45
CA GLY A 92 -9.90 6.62 -11.80
C GLY A 92 -9.46 7.82 -10.96
N PHE A 93 -8.28 7.78 -10.34
CA PHE A 93 -7.66 8.98 -9.79
C PHE A 93 -6.86 9.74 -10.86
N SER A 94 -6.91 11.06 -10.84
CA SER A 94 -6.00 11.92 -11.59
C SER A 94 -4.60 11.91 -10.98
N GLU A 95 -3.62 12.46 -11.70
CA GLU A 95 -2.27 12.67 -11.17
C GLU A 95 -2.29 13.53 -9.90
N GLU A 96 -3.05 14.64 -9.93
CA GLU A 96 -3.17 15.58 -8.82
C GLU A 96 -3.80 14.92 -7.61
N GLU A 97 -4.89 14.15 -7.79
CA GLU A 97 -5.50 13.39 -6.70
C GLU A 97 -4.52 12.41 -6.08
N THR A 98 -3.69 11.70 -6.87
CA THR A 98 -2.69 10.79 -6.30
C THR A 98 -1.63 11.50 -5.48
N LEU A 99 -1.23 12.72 -5.85
CA LEU A 99 -0.32 13.55 -5.05
C LEU A 99 -0.97 13.99 -3.73
N ASN A 100 -2.23 14.44 -3.78
CA ASN A 100 -2.98 14.84 -2.59
C ASN A 100 -3.17 13.64 -1.62
N LEU A 101 -3.51 12.46 -2.14
CA LEU A 101 -3.67 11.25 -1.35
C LEU A 101 -2.35 10.84 -0.67
N ARG A 102 -1.23 10.95 -1.36
CA ARG A 102 0.10 10.74 -0.77
C ARG A 102 0.37 11.73 0.37
N ALA A 103 -0.07 12.98 0.23
CA ALA A 103 0.01 13.95 1.31
C ALA A 103 -0.98 13.70 2.47
N GLY A 104 -1.84 12.68 2.36
CA GLY A 104 -2.87 12.37 3.34
C GLY A 104 -4.09 13.29 3.28
N LYS A 105 -4.41 13.80 2.09
CA LYS A 105 -5.49 14.78 1.85
C LYS A 105 -6.36 14.36 0.67
N SER A 106 -7.61 14.81 0.67
CA SER A 106 -8.54 14.70 -0.44
C SER A 106 -9.59 15.80 -0.38
N GLU A 107 -10.10 16.25 -1.53
CA GLU A 107 -11.25 17.17 -1.59
C GLU A 107 -12.57 16.46 -1.23
N ASN A 108 -12.63 15.15 -1.40
CA ASN A 108 -13.77 14.35 -0.95
C ASN A 108 -13.64 14.10 0.56
N GLU A 109 -14.57 14.62 1.36
CA GLU A 109 -14.53 14.58 2.82
C GLU A 109 -14.42 13.16 3.38
N ARG A 110 -15.19 12.22 2.83
CA ARG A 110 -15.14 10.81 3.23
C ARG A 110 -13.76 10.21 2.96
N LEU A 111 -13.21 10.44 1.78
CA LEU A 111 -11.88 9.92 1.40
C LEU A 111 -10.77 10.61 2.20
N ASN A 112 -10.94 11.92 2.47
CA ASN A 112 -10.02 12.68 3.32
C ASN A 112 -9.92 12.09 4.73
N ALA A 113 -11.06 11.75 5.34
CA ALA A 113 -11.07 11.12 6.67
C ALA A 113 -10.34 9.77 6.69
N ILE A 114 -10.52 8.95 5.64
CA ILE A 114 -9.81 7.67 5.50
C ILE A 114 -8.29 7.87 5.42
N VAL A 115 -7.82 8.72 4.50
CA VAL A 115 -6.37 8.86 4.24
C VAL A 115 -5.66 9.62 5.37
N ALA A 116 -6.32 10.60 5.99
CA ALA A 116 -5.79 11.29 7.16
C ALA A 116 -5.57 10.32 8.32
N LEU A 117 -6.56 9.47 8.62
CA LEU A 117 -6.44 8.48 9.69
C LEU A 117 -5.40 7.41 9.35
N ALA A 118 -5.37 6.90 8.12
CA ALA A 118 -4.36 5.94 7.68
C ALA A 118 -2.93 6.50 7.82
N ARG A 119 -2.73 7.75 7.41
CA ARG A 119 -1.45 8.45 7.56
C ARG A 119 -1.04 8.62 9.02
N GLU A 120 -1.96 9.05 9.89
CA GLU A 120 -1.66 9.19 11.32
C GLU A 120 -1.38 7.85 11.99
N LEU A 121 -2.17 6.79 11.70
CA LEU A 121 -1.91 5.43 12.18
C LEU A 121 -0.49 4.99 11.83
N THR A 122 -0.03 5.30 10.62
CA THR A 122 1.32 4.96 10.16
C THR A 122 2.39 5.76 10.90
N LEU A 123 2.30 7.09 10.88
CA LEU A 123 3.32 7.99 11.45
C LEU A 123 3.40 7.91 12.97
N LYS A 124 2.29 7.68 13.63
CA LYS A 124 2.19 7.63 15.10
C LYS A 124 2.12 6.19 15.64
N HIS A 125 2.47 5.20 14.82
CA HIS A 125 2.54 3.79 15.24
C HIS A 125 1.27 3.30 15.93
N GLY A 126 0.11 3.55 15.31
CA GLY A 126 -1.20 3.13 15.82
C GLY A 126 -1.80 4.02 16.91
N ARG A 127 -1.28 5.23 17.12
CA ARG A 127 -1.75 6.18 18.12
C ARG A 127 -2.24 7.49 17.50
N PRO A 128 -3.32 7.47 16.69
CA PRO A 128 -3.85 8.67 16.05
C PRO A 128 -4.41 9.64 17.09
N SER A 129 -4.63 10.90 16.71
CA SER A 129 -5.33 11.86 17.54
C SER A 129 -6.81 11.49 17.68
N SER A 130 -7.44 11.86 18.80
CA SER A 130 -8.88 11.67 18.97
C SER A 130 -9.67 12.43 17.91
N GLU A 131 -9.23 13.62 17.54
CA GLU A 131 -9.86 14.44 16.51
C GLU A 131 -9.94 13.69 15.16
N THR A 132 -8.84 13.06 14.71
CA THR A 132 -8.81 12.32 13.44
C THR A 132 -9.72 11.08 13.50
N VAL A 133 -9.76 10.40 14.65
CA VAL A 133 -10.64 9.24 14.87
C VAL A 133 -12.11 9.67 14.87
N GLU A 134 -12.45 10.76 15.58
CA GLU A 134 -13.82 11.30 15.61
C GLU A 134 -14.28 11.76 14.23
N ASN A 135 -13.40 12.41 13.46
CA ASN A 135 -13.71 12.82 12.09
C ASN A 135 -14.01 11.61 11.19
N PHE A 136 -13.26 10.51 11.34
CA PHE A 136 -13.53 9.26 10.62
C PHE A 136 -14.94 8.73 10.92
N PHE A 137 -15.32 8.66 12.18
CA PHE A 137 -16.67 8.23 12.57
C PHE A 137 -17.77 9.21 12.12
N ALA A 138 -17.48 10.52 12.09
CA ALA A 138 -18.42 11.53 11.60
C ALA A 138 -18.76 11.37 10.10
N GLN A 139 -17.89 10.68 9.33
CA GLN A 139 -18.17 10.32 7.93
C GLN A 139 -19.06 9.07 7.80
N GLY A 140 -19.61 8.57 8.89
CA GLY A 140 -20.53 7.43 8.90
C GLY A 140 -19.86 6.06 8.88
N PHE A 141 -18.58 5.99 9.17
CA PHE A 141 -17.88 4.72 9.39
C PHE A 141 -18.23 4.14 10.77
N ASP A 142 -18.16 2.84 10.88
CA ASP A 142 -18.39 2.12 12.14
C ASP A 142 -17.09 1.50 12.70
N ASN A 143 -17.21 0.81 13.82
CA ASN A 143 -16.09 0.12 14.45
C ASN A 143 -15.47 -0.96 13.55
N ALA A 144 -16.27 -1.63 12.71
CA ALA A 144 -15.76 -2.64 11.78
C ALA A 144 -14.86 -1.97 10.73
N ALA A 145 -15.30 -0.84 10.18
CA ALA A 145 -14.50 -0.07 9.23
C ALA A 145 -13.18 0.44 9.85
N LEU A 146 -13.19 0.85 11.12
CA LEU A 146 -11.96 1.24 11.81
C LEU A 146 -10.97 0.06 11.90
N ILE A 147 -11.42 -1.13 12.25
CA ILE A 147 -10.57 -2.33 12.30
C ILE A 147 -10.05 -2.71 10.91
N ASP A 148 -10.92 -2.66 9.90
CA ASP A 148 -10.51 -2.90 8.51
C ASP A 148 -9.45 -1.90 8.04
N LEU A 149 -9.55 -0.61 8.42
CA LEU A 149 -8.54 0.39 8.11
C LEU A 149 -7.19 0.07 8.76
N VAL A 150 -7.19 -0.34 10.03
CA VAL A 150 -5.96 -0.77 10.72
C VAL A 150 -5.30 -1.93 9.98
N LEU A 151 -6.09 -2.92 9.52
CA LEU A 151 -5.56 -4.06 8.76
C LEU A 151 -5.04 -3.64 7.39
N LEU A 152 -5.69 -2.70 6.70
CA LEU A 152 -5.19 -2.13 5.44
C LEU A 152 -3.85 -1.39 5.62
N VAL A 153 -3.71 -0.63 6.70
CA VAL A 153 -2.43 0.03 7.04
C VAL A 153 -1.35 -1.02 7.29
N ALA A 154 -1.65 -2.09 8.01
CA ALA A 154 -0.72 -3.18 8.28
C ALA A 154 -0.31 -3.90 6.98
N ASP A 155 -1.27 -4.23 6.10
CA ASP A 155 -1.05 -4.85 4.80
C ASP A 155 -0.03 -4.05 3.96
N ASN A 156 -0.28 -2.76 3.79
CA ASN A 156 0.60 -1.88 3.03
C ASN A 156 1.97 -1.73 3.71
N THR A 157 2.02 -1.66 5.05
CA THR A 157 3.27 -1.54 5.80
C THR A 157 4.19 -2.73 5.57
N VAL A 158 3.66 -3.95 5.40
CA VAL A 158 4.47 -5.14 5.08
C VAL A 158 5.28 -4.93 3.81
N THR A 159 4.63 -4.57 2.71
CA THR A 159 5.34 -4.35 1.43
C THR A 159 6.26 -3.13 1.47
N ASN A 160 5.85 -2.08 2.17
CA ASN A 160 6.70 -0.90 2.36
C ASN A 160 8.02 -1.27 3.05
N TYR A 161 7.96 -2.04 4.13
CA TYR A 161 9.15 -2.44 4.87
C TYR A 161 10.01 -3.43 4.10
N VAL A 162 9.40 -4.37 3.36
CA VAL A 162 10.16 -5.24 2.47
C VAL A 162 10.96 -4.41 1.46
N ASN A 163 10.32 -3.44 0.78
CA ASN A 163 11.03 -2.58 -0.16
C ASN A 163 12.11 -1.73 0.53
N ASN A 164 11.80 -1.11 1.67
CA ASN A 164 12.74 -0.22 2.36
C ASN A 164 14.00 -0.96 2.85
N VAL A 165 13.88 -2.25 3.16
CA VAL A 165 15.03 -3.11 3.55
C VAL A 165 15.80 -3.61 2.33
N THR A 166 15.10 -3.86 1.21
CA THR A 166 15.69 -4.56 0.04
C THR A 166 16.05 -3.62 -1.10
N GLU A 167 15.46 -2.44 -1.17
CA GLU A 167 15.68 -1.41 -2.21
C GLU A 167 15.64 -2.00 -3.62
N ILE A 168 14.59 -2.80 -3.90
CA ILE A 168 14.43 -3.48 -5.18
C ILE A 168 14.19 -2.50 -6.34
N ALA A 169 14.53 -2.95 -7.53
CA ALA A 169 14.30 -2.18 -8.76
C ALA A 169 12.79 -1.92 -8.97
N LEU A 170 12.46 -0.72 -9.46
CA LEU A 170 11.11 -0.36 -9.86
C LEU A 170 10.72 -1.08 -11.15
N ASP A 171 9.50 -1.63 -11.18
CA ASP A 171 8.81 -2.13 -12.37
C ASP A 171 7.52 -1.36 -12.67
N PHE A 172 7.38 -0.19 -12.05
CA PHE A 172 6.33 0.81 -12.27
C PHE A 172 6.94 2.15 -12.66
N PRO A 173 6.18 3.03 -13.34
CA PRO A 173 6.65 4.38 -13.69
C PRO A 173 7.06 5.18 -12.45
N VAL A 174 8.21 5.84 -12.53
CA VAL A 174 8.69 6.73 -11.45
C VAL A 174 7.69 7.85 -11.23
N VAL A 175 7.39 8.14 -9.98
CA VAL A 175 6.48 9.22 -9.59
C VAL A 175 7.24 10.46 -9.12
N LYS A 176 6.62 11.62 -9.28
CA LYS A 176 7.17 12.87 -8.76
C LYS A 176 7.27 12.80 -7.24
N PRO A 177 8.38 13.26 -6.64
CA PRO A 177 8.43 13.45 -5.19
C PRO A 177 7.36 14.47 -4.78
N LEU A 178 6.80 14.31 -3.57
CA LEU A 178 6.08 15.42 -2.96
C LEU A 178 7.10 16.49 -2.62
N GLU A 179 6.85 17.73 -2.99
CA GLU A 179 7.57 18.86 -2.43
C GLU A 179 7.28 18.85 -0.93
N GLU A 180 8.33 18.70 -0.11
CA GLU A 180 8.19 18.85 1.32
C GLU A 180 7.65 20.27 1.55
N ALA A 181 6.48 20.38 2.19
CA ALA A 181 6.06 21.67 2.71
C ALA A 181 7.15 22.08 3.70
N VAL A 182 7.93 23.09 3.33
CA VAL A 182 8.86 23.71 4.26
C VAL A 182 7.99 24.24 5.39
N GLU A 183 7.98 23.52 6.53
CA GLU A 183 7.34 24.02 7.74
C GLU A 183 8.08 25.33 8.10
N ALA A 184 7.37 26.45 7.95
CA ALA A 184 7.82 27.78 8.28
C ALA A 184 7.62 28.07 9.77
#